data_d416f719fd7e481f3a87b6f5b160dba6
#
_entry.id   d416f719fd7e481f3a87b6f5b160dba6
#
_cell.length_a   1.000
_cell.length_b   1.000
_cell.length_c   1.000
_cell.angle_alpha   90.00
_cell.angle_beta   90.00
_cell.angle_gamma   90.00
#
_symmetry.space_group_name_H-M   'P 1'
#
loop_
_entity.id
_entity.type
_entity.pdbx_description
1 polymer ?
#
loop_
_entity_poly.entity_id
_entity_poly.type
_entity_poly.pdbx_seq_one_letter_code
_entity_poly.pdbx_strand_id
1 'polypeptide(L)'
;MDKYDVGIVGLGWPGERHAEGVHASGIGRLYAACDLSEERRKKFSAEFAPEKLFSNYDEMLGDPKLDAVVVSLPNALHFPATLKALQAGKHVLCEKPPTLNAEQMRQLHTEAERRGLIYFFGRQMRFSGPTQAARKAIAGRRLGEVYFAKTMWVRSRGTPGGVDGWFTDRSRSGGGALIDLGVHAIDAAWYLMGNPKPRTVSAQTYQKFPQLVKAPVFDVEDSACGMIRFENGASVLFEVSWAANLTDEIPIGKKGERELFMTTLFGPKGTIRIIDTVQLHSTVVRPPLSLFEDKDGKLVDSELTFDPVPNLFVPQMQNFLQAIRGDEAAINSSVQAVQLMEMLDAIYHSSLTGREVSLG
;
A
#
# COMPACT_ATOMS: atom_id res chain seq x y z
N MET A 1 5.83 -12.38 28.17
CA MET A 1 6.73 -11.98 27.06
C MET A 1 6.79 -10.47 27.05
N ASP A 2 7.97 -9.91 26.95
CA ASP A 2 8.13 -8.45 26.87
C ASP A 2 7.53 -7.92 25.57
N LYS A 3 6.89 -6.77 25.66
CA LYS A 3 6.31 -6.09 24.52
C LYS A 3 7.38 -5.26 23.83
N TYR A 4 7.31 -5.16 22.50
CA TYR A 4 8.16 -4.26 21.72
C TYR A 4 7.75 -2.79 21.94
N ASP A 5 8.71 -1.93 22.17
CA ASP A 5 8.54 -0.50 22.33
C ASP A 5 8.53 0.19 20.97
N VAL A 6 7.35 0.61 20.54
CA VAL A 6 7.11 1.19 19.22
C VAL A 6 6.98 2.71 19.31
N GLY A 7 7.73 3.42 18.46
CA GLY A 7 7.59 4.84 18.25
C GLY A 7 6.85 5.15 16.94
N ILE A 8 6.11 6.25 16.90
CA ILE A 8 5.44 6.72 15.68
C ILE A 8 5.94 8.13 15.36
N VAL A 9 6.44 8.36 14.14
CA VAL A 9 6.74 9.68 13.62
C VAL A 9 5.75 10.07 12.52
N GLY A 10 5.15 11.28 12.69
CA GLY A 10 4.01 11.74 11.88
C GLY A 10 2.68 11.32 12.50
N LEU A 11 2.03 12.24 13.21
CA LEU A 11 0.83 11.99 14.01
C LEU A 11 -0.45 12.45 13.29
N GLY A 12 -0.45 12.30 11.96
CA GLY A 12 -1.64 12.45 11.12
C GLY A 12 -2.51 11.19 11.14
N TRP A 13 -3.54 11.15 10.27
CA TRP A 13 -4.48 10.04 10.18
C TRP A 13 -3.80 8.65 10.09
N PRO A 14 -2.72 8.41 9.27
CA PRO A 14 -2.08 7.11 9.27
C PRO A 14 -1.41 6.78 10.60
N GLY A 15 -0.79 7.77 11.25
CA GLY A 15 -0.16 7.60 12.57
C GLY A 15 -1.18 7.20 13.64
N GLU A 16 -2.39 7.81 13.63
CA GLU A 16 -3.50 7.44 14.52
C GLU A 16 -3.93 5.97 14.28
N ARG A 17 -4.06 5.54 13.02
CA ARG A 17 -4.40 4.14 12.69
C ARG A 17 -3.31 3.15 13.13
N HIS A 18 -2.04 3.51 12.98
CA HIS A 18 -0.94 2.68 13.47
C HIS A 18 -0.92 2.59 15.01
N ALA A 19 -1.25 3.67 15.71
CA ALA A 19 -1.37 3.64 17.18
C ALA A 19 -2.45 2.65 17.64
N GLU A 20 -3.61 2.65 16.99
CA GLU A 20 -4.64 1.61 17.21
C GLU A 20 -4.09 0.20 16.95
N GLY A 21 -3.32 0.05 15.85
CA GLY A 21 -2.65 -1.20 15.50
C GLY A 21 -1.70 -1.67 16.61
N VAL A 22 -0.88 -0.78 17.14
CA VAL A 22 0.04 -1.10 18.25
C VAL A 22 -0.73 -1.53 19.49
N HIS A 23 -1.74 -0.77 19.92
CA HIS A 23 -2.55 -1.10 21.09
C HIS A 23 -3.26 -2.45 20.97
N ALA A 24 -3.82 -2.73 19.80
CA ALA A 24 -4.58 -3.96 19.55
C ALA A 24 -3.69 -5.16 19.18
N SER A 25 -2.40 -4.97 18.92
CA SER A 25 -1.49 -6.05 18.51
C SER A 25 -1.27 -7.12 19.57
N GLY A 26 -1.40 -6.75 20.85
CA GLY A 26 -1.10 -7.61 21.99
C GLY A 26 0.38 -7.74 22.34
N ILE A 27 1.29 -7.48 21.38
CA ILE A 27 2.73 -7.67 21.48
C ILE A 27 3.54 -6.38 21.31
N GLY A 28 2.88 -5.26 21.00
CA GLY A 28 3.47 -3.93 20.97
C GLY A 28 3.05 -3.07 22.17
N ARG A 29 3.86 -2.05 22.46
CA ARG A 29 3.54 -0.95 23.36
C ARG A 29 3.81 0.37 22.64
N LEU A 30 2.87 1.30 22.67
CA LEU A 30 3.10 2.64 22.13
C LEU A 30 3.97 3.42 23.11
N TYR A 31 5.27 3.39 22.85
CA TYR A 31 6.28 3.98 23.73
C TYR A 31 6.51 5.46 23.41
N ALA A 32 6.66 5.80 22.14
CA ALA A 32 7.04 7.15 21.76
C ALA A 32 6.17 7.68 20.61
N ALA A 33 5.93 8.99 20.58
CA ALA A 33 5.28 9.66 19.48
C ALA A 33 6.02 10.97 19.15
N CYS A 34 6.20 11.26 17.85
CA CYS A 34 6.94 12.42 17.37
C CYS A 34 6.19 13.13 16.24
N ASP A 35 6.01 14.44 16.38
CA ASP A 35 5.54 15.35 15.31
C ASP A 35 6.08 16.76 15.59
N LEU A 36 6.31 17.55 14.56
CA LEU A 36 6.71 18.95 14.70
C LEU A 36 5.59 19.82 15.30
N SER A 37 4.32 19.49 14.98
CA SER A 37 3.15 20.23 15.48
C SER A 37 2.85 19.89 16.95
N GLU A 38 2.92 20.88 17.81
CA GLU A 38 2.52 20.75 19.22
C GLU A 38 1.04 20.36 19.36
N GLU A 39 0.18 20.93 18.52
CA GLU A 39 -1.25 20.62 18.51
C GLU A 39 -1.50 19.14 18.23
N ARG A 40 -0.84 18.59 17.20
CA ARG A 40 -0.94 17.15 16.88
C ARG A 40 -0.42 16.29 18.02
N ARG A 41 0.71 16.64 18.62
CA ARG A 41 1.24 15.90 19.77
C ARG A 41 0.27 15.90 20.94
N LYS A 42 -0.35 17.04 21.27
CA LYS A 42 -1.35 17.15 22.35
C LYS A 42 -2.59 16.29 22.07
N LYS A 43 -3.16 16.41 20.85
CA LYS A 43 -4.32 15.61 20.42
C LYS A 43 -4.01 14.11 20.49
N PHE A 44 -2.90 13.70 19.91
CA PHE A 44 -2.48 12.30 19.85
C PHE A 44 -2.22 11.72 21.26
N SER A 45 -1.59 12.50 22.13
CA SER A 45 -1.33 12.08 23.52
C SER A 45 -2.62 11.92 24.34
N ALA A 46 -3.61 12.77 24.12
CA ALA A 46 -4.91 12.66 24.79
C ALA A 46 -5.67 11.40 24.36
N GLU A 47 -5.49 10.95 23.13
CA GLU A 47 -6.22 9.80 22.56
C GLU A 47 -5.47 8.47 22.77
N PHE A 48 -4.16 8.45 22.57
CA PHE A 48 -3.36 7.22 22.54
C PHE A 48 -2.37 7.06 23.69
N ALA A 49 -2.17 8.06 24.53
CA ALA A 49 -1.34 8.03 25.72
C ALA A 49 0.05 7.36 25.53
N PRO A 50 0.91 7.80 24.59
CA PRO A 50 2.28 7.31 24.49
C PRO A 50 3.05 7.64 25.76
N GLU A 51 4.04 6.80 26.14
CA GLU A 51 4.87 7.05 27.34
C GLU A 51 5.72 8.32 27.18
N LYS A 52 6.19 8.61 25.95
CA LYS A 52 7.00 9.79 25.64
C LYS A 52 6.52 10.54 24.41
N LEU A 53 6.66 11.87 24.45
CA LEU A 53 6.40 12.77 23.32
C LEU A 53 7.66 13.51 22.92
N PHE A 54 7.91 13.58 21.62
CA PHE A 54 9.07 14.25 21.05
C PHE A 54 8.63 15.27 19.99
N SER A 55 9.34 16.41 19.93
CA SER A 55 9.27 17.35 18.80
C SER A 55 10.43 17.17 17.84
N ASN A 56 11.45 16.42 18.23
CA ASN A 56 12.65 16.14 17.45
C ASN A 56 12.77 14.62 17.23
N TYR A 57 12.84 14.23 15.97
CA TYR A 57 12.92 12.82 15.58
C TYR A 57 14.25 12.16 15.97
N ASP A 58 15.36 12.91 15.88
CA ASP A 58 16.69 12.39 16.23
C ASP A 58 16.79 12.09 17.75
N GLU A 59 16.13 12.91 18.57
CA GLU A 59 16.01 12.65 20.02
C GLU A 59 15.20 11.39 20.32
N MET A 60 14.09 11.19 19.60
CA MET A 60 13.29 9.95 19.72
C MET A 60 14.11 8.72 19.35
N LEU A 61 14.87 8.78 18.25
CA LEU A 61 15.72 7.68 17.78
C LEU A 61 16.85 7.35 18.74
N GLY A 62 17.35 8.34 19.46
CA GLY A 62 18.40 8.20 20.49
C GLY A 62 17.93 7.47 21.74
N ASP A 63 16.65 7.22 21.92
CA ASP A 63 16.14 6.50 23.08
C ASP A 63 16.49 5.01 22.99
N PRO A 64 17.26 4.47 23.96
CA PRO A 64 17.71 3.08 23.92
C PRO A 64 16.59 2.05 24.12
N LYS A 65 15.45 2.46 24.70
CA LYS A 65 14.29 1.56 24.90
C LYS A 65 13.49 1.33 23.63
N LEU A 66 13.61 2.24 22.64
CA LEU A 66 12.84 2.14 21.40
C LEU A 66 13.33 0.96 20.57
N ASP A 67 12.45 0.03 20.20
CA ASP A 67 12.76 -1.15 19.39
C ASP A 67 12.45 -0.92 17.91
N ALA A 68 11.31 -0.29 17.64
CA ALA A 68 10.77 -0.13 16.31
C ALA A 68 10.13 1.24 16.07
N VAL A 69 10.14 1.69 14.82
CA VAL A 69 9.55 2.97 14.42
C VAL A 69 8.57 2.77 13.28
N VAL A 70 7.40 3.40 13.41
CA VAL A 70 6.46 3.63 12.31
C VAL A 70 6.72 4.99 11.70
N VAL A 71 6.99 5.03 10.40
CA VAL A 71 7.19 6.27 9.63
C VAL A 71 5.91 6.56 8.85
N SER A 72 5.14 7.57 9.25
CA SER A 72 3.88 8.01 8.64
C SER A 72 3.90 9.50 8.28
N LEU A 73 4.95 9.88 7.57
CA LEU A 73 5.25 11.23 7.11
C LEU A 73 4.76 11.45 5.65
N PRO A 74 4.81 12.67 5.11
CA PRO A 74 4.71 12.89 3.65
C PRO A 74 5.78 12.12 2.88
N ASN A 75 5.46 11.67 1.66
CA ASN A 75 6.26 10.73 0.87
C ASN A 75 7.76 11.09 0.76
N ALA A 76 8.08 12.36 0.50
CA ALA A 76 9.48 12.80 0.38
C ALA A 76 10.32 12.61 1.66
N LEU A 77 9.66 12.48 2.81
CA LEU A 77 10.31 12.27 4.09
C LEU A 77 10.46 10.80 4.47
N HIS A 78 9.85 9.88 3.73
CA HIS A 78 9.92 8.44 4.03
C HIS A 78 11.37 7.94 3.98
N PHE A 79 12.07 8.20 2.87
CA PHE A 79 13.46 7.75 2.71
C PHE A 79 14.39 8.28 3.80
N PRO A 80 14.54 9.61 4.02
CA PRO A 80 15.48 10.11 5.01
C PRO A 80 15.12 9.71 6.44
N ALA A 81 13.84 9.67 6.80
CA ALA A 81 13.41 9.26 8.13
C ALA A 81 13.66 7.76 8.38
N THR A 82 13.34 6.91 7.42
CA THR A 82 13.59 5.47 7.49
C THR A 82 15.08 5.15 7.57
N LEU A 83 15.90 5.80 6.74
CA LEU A 83 17.34 5.59 6.76
C LEU A 83 17.94 5.93 8.15
N LYS A 84 17.56 7.06 8.73
CA LYS A 84 17.96 7.44 10.09
C LYS A 84 17.55 6.41 11.13
N ALA A 85 16.31 5.89 11.07
CA ALA A 85 15.83 4.88 12.01
C ALA A 85 16.63 3.56 11.88
N LEU A 86 16.87 3.08 10.66
CA LEU A 86 17.71 1.91 10.42
C LEU A 86 19.14 2.14 10.94
N GLN A 87 19.74 3.32 10.69
CA GLN A 87 21.06 3.70 11.17
C GLN A 87 21.14 3.76 12.71
N ALA A 88 20.03 4.13 13.36
CA ALA A 88 19.90 4.10 14.81
C ALA A 88 19.61 2.69 15.37
N GLY A 89 19.61 1.64 14.53
CA GLY A 89 19.39 0.26 14.97
C GLY A 89 17.92 -0.07 15.24
N LYS A 90 16.97 0.68 14.69
CA LYS A 90 15.54 0.44 14.90
C LYS A 90 14.92 -0.32 13.72
N HIS A 91 14.05 -1.29 14.01
CA HIS A 91 13.18 -1.89 13.00
C HIS A 91 12.19 -0.84 12.47
N VAL A 92 11.78 -0.93 11.21
CA VAL A 92 10.95 0.11 10.60
C VAL A 92 9.72 -0.47 9.89
N LEU A 93 8.55 0.10 10.19
CA LEU A 93 7.37 0.05 9.35
C LEU A 93 7.19 1.43 8.69
N CYS A 94 7.33 1.50 7.38
CA CYS A 94 7.16 2.75 6.63
C CYS A 94 5.86 2.75 5.84
N GLU A 95 5.09 3.83 5.87
CA GLU A 95 3.90 4.01 5.06
C GLU A 95 4.20 4.00 3.56
N LYS A 96 3.16 3.76 2.78
CA LYS A 96 3.22 3.78 1.31
C LYS A 96 3.16 5.24 0.76
N PRO A 97 3.79 5.48 -0.37
CA PRO A 97 4.80 4.65 -1.04
C PRO A 97 6.05 4.56 -0.16
N PRO A 98 6.81 3.45 -0.24
CA PRO A 98 7.96 3.27 0.66
C PRO A 98 9.04 4.35 0.46
N THR A 99 9.19 4.83 -0.78
CA THR A 99 10.16 5.87 -1.20
C THR A 99 9.62 6.61 -2.44
N LEU A 100 10.34 7.62 -2.92
CA LEU A 100 9.98 8.31 -4.16
C LEU A 100 10.40 7.55 -5.43
N ASN A 101 11.37 6.63 -5.34
CA ASN A 101 11.88 5.83 -6.46
C ASN A 101 12.56 4.55 -5.96
N ALA A 102 12.85 3.62 -6.90
CA ALA A 102 13.46 2.33 -6.59
C ALA A 102 14.88 2.44 -6.06
N GLU A 103 15.66 3.44 -6.48
CA GLU A 103 17.04 3.63 -6.00
C GLU A 103 17.08 3.90 -4.49
N GLN A 104 16.24 4.80 -4.00
CA GLN A 104 16.08 5.03 -2.57
C GLN A 104 15.66 3.76 -1.83
N MET A 105 14.75 2.97 -2.42
CA MET A 105 14.28 1.75 -1.78
C MET A 105 15.36 0.66 -1.72
N ARG A 106 16.20 0.54 -2.76
CA ARG A 106 17.39 -0.36 -2.73
C ARG A 106 18.36 0.02 -1.62
N GLN A 107 18.60 1.31 -1.40
CA GLN A 107 19.45 1.78 -0.30
C GLN A 107 18.88 1.39 1.07
N LEU A 108 17.57 1.57 1.28
CA LEU A 108 16.90 1.16 2.53
C LEU A 108 16.96 -0.36 2.74
N HIS A 109 16.72 -1.14 1.68
CA HIS A 109 16.82 -2.59 1.72
C HIS A 109 18.24 -3.03 2.12
N THR A 110 19.25 -2.49 1.44
CA THR A 110 20.67 -2.81 1.74
C THR A 110 21.04 -2.46 3.18
N GLU A 111 20.62 -1.30 3.68
CA GLU A 111 20.90 -0.90 5.06
C GLU A 111 20.18 -1.78 6.10
N ALA A 112 18.92 -2.16 5.84
CA ALA A 112 18.18 -3.07 6.70
C ALA A 112 18.86 -4.45 6.77
N GLU A 113 19.21 -5.04 5.62
CA GLU A 113 19.90 -6.34 5.54
C GLU A 113 21.25 -6.28 6.25
N ARG A 114 22.07 -5.25 5.96
CA ARG A 114 23.39 -5.07 6.59
C ARG A 114 23.33 -5.04 8.13
N ARG A 115 22.24 -4.57 8.69
CA ARG A 115 22.04 -4.46 10.14
C ARG A 115 21.24 -5.60 10.75
N GLY A 116 20.68 -6.51 9.93
CA GLY A 116 19.79 -7.56 10.41
C GLY A 116 18.46 -7.00 10.95
N LEU A 117 18.00 -5.87 10.41
CA LEU A 117 16.77 -5.20 10.83
C LEU A 117 15.61 -5.52 9.89
N ILE A 118 14.41 -5.60 10.45
CA ILE A 118 13.20 -5.71 9.65
C ILE A 118 12.82 -4.33 9.11
N TYR A 119 12.79 -4.20 7.78
CA TYR A 119 12.07 -3.16 7.08
C TYR A 119 10.75 -3.72 6.55
N PHE A 120 9.66 -3.10 6.90
CA PHE A 120 8.31 -3.49 6.54
C PHE A 120 7.59 -2.31 5.89
N PHE A 121 7.01 -2.49 4.70
CA PHE A 121 6.29 -1.38 4.07
C PHE A 121 4.77 -1.46 4.28
N GLY A 122 4.14 -0.31 4.46
CA GLY A 122 2.73 -0.18 4.78
C GLY A 122 1.81 -0.62 3.66
N ARG A 123 1.30 -1.87 3.72
CA ARG A 123 0.38 -2.47 2.75
C ARG A 123 -0.75 -3.21 3.45
N GLN A 124 -1.55 -2.44 4.20
CA GLN A 124 -2.64 -2.97 5.02
C GLN A 124 -3.67 -3.78 4.21
N MET A 125 -3.88 -3.45 2.92
CA MET A 125 -4.83 -4.15 2.05
C MET A 125 -4.53 -5.65 1.89
N ARG A 126 -3.27 -6.06 2.03
CA ARG A 126 -2.89 -7.47 2.01
C ARG A 126 -3.54 -8.28 3.14
N PHE A 127 -3.94 -7.62 4.23
CA PHE A 127 -4.54 -8.22 5.43
C PHE A 127 -6.07 -8.17 5.43
N SER A 128 -6.71 -7.69 4.37
CA SER A 128 -8.18 -7.66 4.31
C SER A 128 -8.75 -9.08 4.22
N GLY A 129 -9.94 -9.28 4.80
CA GLY A 129 -10.63 -10.58 4.76
C GLY A 129 -10.80 -11.13 3.34
N PRO A 130 -11.32 -10.33 2.36
CA PRO A 130 -11.41 -10.76 0.96
C PRO A 130 -10.07 -11.16 0.35
N THR A 131 -9.00 -10.38 0.60
CA THR A 131 -7.65 -10.68 0.09
C THR A 131 -7.11 -11.99 0.66
N GLN A 132 -7.26 -12.23 1.95
CA GLN A 132 -6.78 -13.46 2.58
C GLN A 132 -7.59 -14.69 2.15
N ALA A 133 -8.91 -14.57 2.00
CA ALA A 133 -9.75 -15.64 1.47
C ALA A 133 -9.40 -15.99 0.02
N ALA A 134 -9.18 -14.96 -0.83
CA ALA A 134 -8.73 -15.16 -2.20
C ALA A 134 -7.36 -15.87 -2.24
N ARG A 135 -6.41 -15.43 -1.43
CA ARG A 135 -5.09 -16.04 -1.36
C ARG A 135 -5.15 -17.51 -0.95
N LYS A 136 -6.00 -17.86 0.03
CA LYS A 136 -6.24 -19.25 0.44
C LYS A 136 -6.82 -20.08 -0.71
N ALA A 137 -7.79 -19.55 -1.46
CA ALA A 137 -8.39 -20.24 -2.60
C ALA A 137 -7.36 -20.45 -3.74
N ILE A 138 -6.50 -19.48 -4.00
CA ILE A 138 -5.43 -19.56 -5.00
C ILE A 138 -4.38 -20.60 -4.57
N ALA A 139 -3.95 -20.58 -3.30
CA ALA A 139 -3.03 -21.58 -2.74
C ALA A 139 -3.61 -23.00 -2.80
N GLY A 140 -4.93 -23.14 -2.62
CA GLY A 140 -5.68 -24.38 -2.83
C GLY A 140 -5.89 -24.76 -4.30
N ARG A 141 -5.27 -24.05 -5.24
CA ARG A 141 -5.34 -24.28 -6.70
C ARG A 141 -6.75 -24.29 -7.30
N ARG A 142 -7.69 -23.58 -6.69
CA ARG A 142 -9.07 -23.48 -7.20
C ARG A 142 -9.13 -22.82 -8.57
N LEU A 143 -8.21 -21.89 -8.89
CA LEU A 143 -8.08 -21.27 -10.20
C LEU A 143 -7.18 -22.05 -11.17
N GLY A 144 -6.41 -23.03 -10.68
CA GLY A 144 -5.23 -23.52 -11.36
C GLY A 144 -4.08 -22.52 -11.28
N GLU A 145 -3.27 -22.41 -12.30
CA GLU A 145 -2.21 -21.38 -12.39
C GLU A 145 -2.81 -20.04 -12.82
N VAL A 146 -2.57 -18.98 -12.03
CA VAL A 146 -3.02 -17.64 -12.37
C VAL A 146 -2.08 -17.09 -13.44
N TYR A 147 -2.60 -16.90 -14.65
CA TYR A 147 -1.84 -16.43 -15.81
C TYR A 147 -2.07 -14.96 -16.15
N PHE A 148 -3.18 -14.39 -15.66
CA PHE A 148 -3.54 -13.01 -15.96
C PHE A 148 -4.30 -12.39 -14.78
N ALA A 149 -4.07 -11.09 -14.55
CA ALA A 149 -4.89 -10.30 -13.65
C ALA A 149 -5.24 -8.94 -14.26
N LYS A 150 -6.40 -8.41 -13.85
CA LYS A 150 -6.78 -7.01 -14.07
C LYS A 150 -6.97 -6.35 -12.73
N THR A 151 -6.42 -5.16 -12.59
CA THR A 151 -6.62 -4.35 -11.39
C THR A 151 -6.88 -2.89 -11.77
N MET A 152 -7.77 -2.26 -11.02
CA MET A 152 -8.07 -0.85 -11.25
C MET A 152 -8.42 -0.15 -9.95
N TRP A 153 -7.99 1.10 -9.83
CA TRP A 153 -8.49 2.02 -8.83
C TRP A 153 -8.80 3.36 -9.47
N VAL A 154 -10.08 3.59 -9.71
CA VAL A 154 -10.56 4.74 -10.47
C VAL A 154 -11.52 5.56 -9.60
N ARG A 155 -11.26 6.86 -9.53
CA ARG A 155 -12.12 7.88 -8.92
C ARG A 155 -12.73 8.77 -10.01
N SER A 156 -13.97 9.19 -9.82
CA SER A 156 -14.59 10.13 -10.76
C SER A 156 -14.17 11.58 -10.47
N ARG A 157 -14.01 11.94 -9.21
CA ARG A 157 -13.61 13.27 -8.74
C ARG A 157 -12.94 13.13 -7.38
N GLY A 158 -11.70 12.72 -7.34
CA GLY A 158 -11.02 12.36 -6.11
C GLY A 158 -9.54 12.73 -6.08
N THR A 159 -9.15 13.83 -6.74
CA THR A 159 -7.78 14.34 -6.65
C THR A 159 -7.47 14.77 -5.22
N PRO A 160 -6.50 14.16 -4.53
CA PRO A 160 -6.18 14.51 -3.17
C PRO A 160 -5.50 15.87 -3.10
N GLY A 161 -5.95 16.74 -2.18
CA GLY A 161 -5.29 18.03 -1.93
C GLY A 161 -4.10 17.88 -0.98
N GLY A 162 -4.28 17.12 0.10
CA GLY A 162 -3.32 17.09 1.19
C GLY A 162 -3.18 18.43 1.91
N VAL A 163 -2.32 18.49 2.93
CA VAL A 163 -1.91 19.76 3.53
C VAL A 163 -0.96 20.45 2.54
N ASP A 164 -1.22 21.71 2.21
CA ASP A 164 -0.43 22.52 1.26
C ASP A 164 -0.25 21.89 -0.15
N GLY A 165 -1.19 21.03 -0.57
CA GLY A 165 -1.21 20.47 -1.92
C GLY A 165 -0.03 19.55 -2.27
N TRP A 166 0.60 18.92 -1.31
CA TRP A 166 1.82 18.13 -1.54
C TRP A 166 1.62 16.90 -2.45
N PHE A 167 0.40 16.36 -2.53
CA PHE A 167 0.09 15.20 -3.40
C PHE A 167 0.29 15.49 -4.88
N THR A 168 0.12 16.75 -5.30
CA THR A 168 0.18 17.16 -6.70
C THR A 168 1.52 17.78 -7.09
N ASP A 169 2.47 17.85 -6.15
CA ASP A 169 3.85 18.29 -6.34
C ASP A 169 4.77 17.07 -6.41
N ARG A 170 5.34 16.80 -7.60
CA ARG A 170 6.20 15.64 -7.85
C ARG A 170 7.40 15.56 -6.92
N SER A 171 7.98 16.70 -6.57
CA SER A 171 9.16 16.73 -5.69
C SER A 171 8.84 16.22 -4.28
N ARG A 172 7.59 16.30 -3.86
CA ARG A 172 7.10 15.93 -2.53
C ARG A 172 6.39 14.58 -2.52
N SER A 173 5.67 14.27 -3.59
CA SER A 173 4.84 13.05 -3.70
C SER A 173 5.55 11.89 -4.42
N GLY A 174 6.48 12.19 -5.34
CA GLY A 174 7.10 11.23 -6.25
C GLY A 174 6.30 10.98 -7.53
N GLY A 175 5.03 11.34 -7.54
CA GLY A 175 4.08 11.17 -8.64
C GLY A 175 2.65 11.36 -8.21
N GLY A 176 1.72 11.14 -9.12
CA GLY A 176 0.30 11.38 -8.91
C GLY A 176 -0.51 10.12 -8.61
N ALA A 177 -1.52 9.89 -9.45
CA ALA A 177 -2.45 8.77 -9.27
C ALA A 177 -1.76 7.39 -9.26
N LEU A 178 -0.66 7.23 -9.99
CA LEU A 178 0.12 5.99 -9.99
C LEU A 178 0.77 5.74 -8.62
N ILE A 179 1.38 6.74 -8.03
CA ILE A 179 2.04 6.63 -6.72
C ILE A 179 1.00 6.52 -5.59
N ASP A 180 -0.13 7.21 -5.69
CA ASP A 180 -1.17 7.18 -4.65
C ASP A 180 -2.04 5.92 -4.72
N LEU A 181 -2.61 5.62 -5.89
CA LEU A 181 -3.56 4.52 -6.10
C LEU A 181 -2.91 3.29 -6.75
N GLY A 182 -2.01 3.51 -7.71
CA GLY A 182 -1.36 2.44 -8.46
C GLY A 182 -0.50 1.54 -7.58
N VAL A 183 0.19 2.12 -6.60
CA VAL A 183 0.94 1.36 -5.59
C VAL A 183 0.05 0.34 -4.88
N HIS A 184 -1.21 0.64 -4.66
CA HIS A 184 -2.18 -0.28 -4.05
C HIS A 184 -2.73 -1.29 -5.06
N ALA A 185 -3.16 -0.81 -6.23
CA ALA A 185 -3.81 -1.65 -7.23
C ALA A 185 -2.85 -2.71 -7.78
N ILE A 186 -1.65 -2.28 -8.20
CA ILE A 186 -0.62 -3.19 -8.72
C ILE A 186 -0.20 -4.21 -7.66
N ASP A 187 0.05 -3.75 -6.44
CA ASP A 187 0.42 -4.63 -5.32
C ASP A 187 -0.65 -5.67 -5.01
N ALA A 188 -1.94 -5.30 -5.02
CA ALA A 188 -3.02 -6.23 -4.72
C ALA A 188 -3.05 -7.40 -5.71
N ALA A 189 -2.97 -7.11 -7.01
CA ALA A 189 -2.90 -8.15 -8.04
C ALA A 189 -1.62 -8.98 -7.93
N TRP A 190 -0.47 -8.32 -7.82
CA TRP A 190 0.84 -8.95 -7.74
C TRP A 190 1.00 -9.85 -6.51
N TYR A 191 0.53 -9.40 -5.34
CA TYR A 191 0.51 -10.20 -4.11
C TYR A 191 -0.34 -11.46 -4.25
N LEU A 192 -1.53 -11.35 -4.82
CA LEU A 192 -2.42 -12.48 -5.03
C LEU A 192 -1.87 -13.48 -6.06
N MET A 193 -1.09 -13.01 -7.04
CA MET A 193 -0.37 -13.87 -8.00
C MET A 193 0.86 -14.57 -7.39
N GLY A 194 1.19 -14.30 -6.13
CA GLY A 194 2.34 -14.89 -5.44
C GLY A 194 3.65 -14.12 -5.61
N ASN A 195 3.58 -12.86 -5.96
CA ASN A 195 4.72 -11.96 -6.18
C ASN A 195 5.72 -12.48 -7.24
N PRO A 196 5.28 -12.86 -8.45
CA PRO A 196 6.18 -13.29 -9.50
C PRO A 196 7.16 -12.17 -9.86
N LYS A 197 8.40 -12.52 -10.22
CA LYS A 197 9.43 -11.53 -10.56
C LYS A 197 9.01 -10.73 -11.80
N PRO A 198 8.98 -9.38 -11.75
CA PRO A 198 8.61 -8.55 -12.88
C PRO A 198 9.69 -8.61 -13.98
N ARG A 199 9.24 -8.62 -15.25
CA ARG A 199 10.12 -8.77 -16.43
C ARG A 199 10.09 -7.56 -17.33
N THR A 200 8.91 -7.12 -17.78
CA THR A 200 8.76 -5.95 -18.65
C THR A 200 7.51 -5.14 -18.31
N VAL A 201 7.55 -3.87 -18.63
CA VAL A 201 6.44 -2.92 -18.44
C VAL A 201 6.19 -2.14 -19.73
N SER A 202 4.92 -2.06 -20.15
CA SER A 202 4.43 -1.15 -21.19
C SER A 202 3.30 -0.32 -20.63
N ALA A 203 3.47 1.01 -20.54
CA ALA A 203 2.52 1.85 -19.84
C ALA A 203 2.46 3.28 -20.36
N GLN A 204 1.39 4.00 -20.00
CA GLN A 204 1.18 5.40 -20.29
C GLN A 204 0.61 6.12 -19.07
N THR A 205 1.08 7.34 -18.82
CA THR A 205 0.54 8.27 -17.83
C THR A 205 -0.07 9.49 -18.51
N TYR A 206 -1.08 10.08 -17.86
CA TYR A 206 -1.80 11.24 -18.40
C TYR A 206 -2.01 12.30 -17.32
N GLN A 207 -2.02 13.57 -17.76
CA GLN A 207 -2.42 14.72 -16.96
C GLN A 207 -3.52 15.47 -17.75
N LYS A 208 -4.80 15.17 -17.47
CA LYS A 208 -5.94 15.62 -18.26
C LYS A 208 -6.96 16.45 -17.50
N PHE A 209 -6.85 16.51 -16.18
CA PHE A 209 -7.85 17.16 -15.33
C PHE A 209 -7.28 18.31 -14.45
N PRO A 210 -6.43 19.21 -14.99
CA PRO A 210 -5.84 20.30 -14.19
C PRO A 210 -6.91 21.23 -13.58
N GLN A 211 -8.06 21.37 -14.23
CA GLN A 211 -9.18 22.20 -13.75
C GLN A 211 -9.82 21.68 -12.45
N LEU A 212 -9.57 20.42 -12.07
CA LEU A 212 -10.07 19.84 -10.83
C LEU A 212 -9.10 20.02 -9.64
N VAL A 213 -7.90 20.51 -9.91
CA VAL A 213 -6.84 20.67 -8.90
C VAL A 213 -6.82 22.12 -8.40
N LYS A 214 -6.95 22.30 -7.08
CA LYS A 214 -6.87 23.62 -6.42
C LYS A 214 -5.52 23.89 -5.76
N ALA A 215 -4.53 23.02 -5.98
CA ALA A 215 -3.20 23.19 -5.41
C ALA A 215 -2.35 24.16 -6.25
N PRO A 216 -1.33 24.80 -5.63
CA PRO A 216 -0.46 25.75 -6.33
C PRO A 216 0.43 25.09 -7.39
N VAL A 217 0.73 23.80 -7.24
CA VAL A 217 1.54 22.97 -8.17
C VAL A 217 0.74 21.76 -8.60
N PHE A 218 0.74 21.48 -9.91
CA PHE A 218 0.20 20.24 -10.45
C PHE A 218 1.10 19.76 -11.61
N ASP A 219 2.14 19.02 -11.28
CA ASP A 219 3.15 18.50 -12.21
C ASP A 219 3.25 16.96 -12.21
N VAL A 220 2.21 16.30 -11.71
CA VAL A 220 2.05 14.85 -11.67
C VAL A 220 0.91 14.39 -12.58
N GLU A 221 0.87 13.09 -12.86
CA GLU A 221 -0.24 12.48 -13.61
C GLU A 221 -1.50 12.34 -12.75
N ASP A 222 -2.66 12.50 -13.38
CA ASP A 222 -3.96 12.19 -12.78
C ASP A 222 -4.47 10.78 -13.13
N SER A 223 -3.86 10.14 -14.13
CA SER A 223 -4.24 8.82 -14.60
C SER A 223 -3.04 8.06 -15.14
N ALA A 224 -3.07 6.72 -15.00
CA ALA A 224 -2.09 5.82 -15.61
C ALA A 224 -2.73 4.48 -15.94
N CYS A 225 -2.27 3.86 -17.04
CA CYS A 225 -2.66 2.52 -17.41
C CYS A 225 -1.50 1.77 -18.08
N GLY A 226 -1.53 0.45 -18.05
CA GLY A 226 -0.48 -0.34 -18.67
C GLY A 226 -0.55 -1.83 -18.35
N MET A 227 0.48 -2.53 -18.82
CA MET A 227 0.67 -3.95 -18.62
C MET A 227 2.06 -4.22 -18.04
N ILE A 228 2.11 -5.07 -17.01
CA ILE A 228 3.32 -5.63 -16.43
C ILE A 228 3.37 -7.12 -16.77
N ARG A 229 4.47 -7.59 -17.33
CA ARG A 229 4.73 -9.01 -17.59
C ARG A 229 5.74 -9.55 -16.61
N PHE A 230 5.56 -10.79 -16.20
CA PHE A 230 6.40 -11.49 -15.22
C PHE A 230 7.22 -12.60 -15.86
N GLU A 231 8.29 -13.03 -15.18
CA GLU A 231 9.19 -14.10 -15.69
C GLU A 231 8.47 -15.45 -15.87
N ASN A 232 7.45 -15.74 -15.05
CA ASN A 232 6.64 -16.96 -15.17
C ASN A 232 5.62 -16.93 -16.32
N GLY A 233 5.62 -15.89 -17.15
CA GLY A 233 4.71 -15.72 -18.29
C GLY A 233 3.37 -15.08 -17.93
N ALA A 234 3.05 -14.88 -16.66
CA ALA A 234 1.84 -14.20 -16.25
C ALA A 234 1.92 -12.68 -16.50
N SER A 235 0.78 -12.00 -16.48
CA SER A 235 0.72 -10.55 -16.66
C SER A 235 -0.39 -9.88 -15.85
N VAL A 236 -0.19 -8.59 -15.55
CA VAL A 236 -1.18 -7.70 -14.92
C VAL A 236 -1.49 -6.54 -15.84
N LEU A 237 -2.77 -6.32 -16.12
CA LEU A 237 -3.27 -5.07 -16.70
C LEU A 237 -3.73 -4.17 -15.55
N PHE A 238 -3.26 -2.93 -15.52
CA PHE A 238 -3.65 -1.97 -14.49
C PHE A 238 -4.23 -0.69 -15.07
N GLU A 239 -5.13 -0.07 -14.32
CA GLU A 239 -5.71 1.24 -14.59
C GLU A 239 -5.91 1.99 -13.28
N VAL A 240 -5.43 3.23 -13.21
CA VAL A 240 -5.64 4.10 -12.03
C VAL A 240 -5.95 5.51 -12.46
N SER A 241 -6.85 6.16 -11.73
CA SER A 241 -7.20 7.56 -12.01
C SER A 241 -7.76 8.26 -10.77
N TRP A 242 -7.31 9.50 -10.54
CA TRP A 242 -7.94 10.41 -9.58
C TRP A 242 -9.22 11.04 -10.10
N ALA A 243 -9.35 11.13 -11.44
CA ALA A 243 -10.47 11.78 -12.08
C ALA A 243 -10.80 11.08 -13.42
N ALA A 244 -11.93 10.42 -13.46
CA ALA A 244 -12.47 9.81 -14.66
C ALA A 244 -13.95 10.23 -14.84
N ASN A 245 -14.37 10.40 -16.08
CA ASN A 245 -15.76 10.73 -16.38
C ASN A 245 -16.64 9.46 -16.47
N LEU A 246 -16.53 8.60 -15.44
CA LEU A 246 -17.32 7.37 -15.33
C LEU A 246 -18.43 7.55 -14.30
N THR A 247 -19.65 7.12 -14.62
CA THR A 247 -20.82 7.32 -13.76
C THR A 247 -21.54 6.03 -13.41
N ASP A 248 -21.62 5.04 -14.30
CA ASP A 248 -22.62 3.99 -14.22
C ASP A 248 -22.19 2.73 -13.45
N GLU A 249 -20.90 2.44 -13.40
CA GLU A 249 -20.38 1.23 -12.75
C GLU A 249 -19.67 1.52 -11.43
N ILE A 250 -19.41 2.79 -11.10
CA ILE A 250 -18.68 3.20 -9.91
C ILE A 250 -19.67 3.55 -8.80
N PRO A 251 -19.58 2.91 -7.63
CA PRO A 251 -20.42 3.22 -6.49
C PRO A 251 -20.29 4.68 -6.03
N ILE A 252 -21.39 5.27 -5.58
CA ILE A 252 -21.41 6.65 -5.07
C ILE A 252 -20.98 6.63 -3.61
N GLY A 253 -19.91 7.35 -3.26
CA GLY A 253 -19.47 7.57 -1.89
C GLY A 253 -20.36 8.54 -1.12
N LYS A 254 -20.11 8.69 0.20
CA LYS A 254 -20.91 9.56 1.11
C LYS A 254 -20.95 11.03 0.67
N LYS A 255 -19.93 11.51 -0.06
CA LYS A 255 -19.84 12.89 -0.55
C LYS A 255 -20.24 13.05 -2.02
N GLY A 256 -20.89 12.04 -2.63
CA GLY A 256 -21.20 12.04 -4.07
C GLY A 256 -19.99 11.69 -4.96
N GLU A 257 -18.83 11.43 -4.38
CA GLU A 257 -17.66 10.92 -5.07
C GLU A 257 -17.91 9.47 -5.49
N ARG A 258 -17.38 9.09 -6.66
CA ARG A 258 -17.49 7.72 -7.17
C ARG A 258 -16.09 7.13 -7.21
N GLU A 259 -15.94 5.94 -6.62
CA GLU A 259 -14.67 5.26 -6.50
C GLU A 259 -14.87 3.74 -6.66
N LEU A 260 -14.01 3.11 -7.47
CA LEU A 260 -13.96 1.67 -7.65
C LEU A 260 -12.53 1.17 -7.53
N PHE A 261 -12.29 0.32 -6.53
CA PHE A 261 -11.08 -0.48 -6.45
C PHE A 261 -11.46 -1.94 -6.69
N MET A 262 -10.97 -2.53 -7.77
CA MET A 262 -11.30 -3.88 -8.16
C MET A 262 -10.05 -4.63 -8.66
N THR A 263 -9.91 -5.89 -8.25
CA THR A 263 -8.90 -6.81 -8.77
C THR A 263 -9.57 -8.11 -9.21
N THR A 264 -9.26 -8.56 -10.42
CA THR A 264 -9.75 -9.84 -10.98
C THR A 264 -8.56 -10.68 -11.42
N LEU A 265 -8.53 -11.94 -10.98
CA LEU A 265 -7.48 -12.91 -11.32
C LEU A 265 -8.09 -14.05 -12.11
N PHE A 266 -7.41 -14.45 -13.18
CA PHE A 266 -7.85 -15.46 -14.13
C PHE A 266 -6.90 -16.65 -14.10
N GLY A 267 -7.48 -17.84 -13.94
CA GLY A 267 -6.82 -19.14 -14.11
C GLY A 267 -7.66 -20.06 -14.97
N PRO A 268 -7.09 -21.17 -15.47
CA PRO A 268 -7.79 -22.08 -16.38
C PRO A 268 -8.95 -22.83 -15.72
N LYS A 269 -9.02 -22.87 -14.38
CA LYS A 269 -10.08 -23.55 -13.62
C LYS A 269 -11.07 -22.58 -12.97
N GLY A 270 -10.77 -21.29 -12.95
CA GLY A 270 -11.66 -20.32 -12.33
C GLY A 270 -11.11 -18.89 -12.34
N THR A 271 -11.96 -17.98 -11.88
CA THR A 271 -11.68 -16.55 -11.78
C THR A 271 -12.10 -16.05 -10.40
N ILE A 272 -11.23 -15.29 -9.75
CA ILE A 272 -11.57 -14.54 -8.51
C ILE A 272 -11.69 -13.07 -8.84
N ARG A 273 -12.74 -12.43 -8.30
CA ARG A 273 -12.91 -10.98 -8.33
C ARG A 273 -13.04 -10.46 -6.91
N ILE A 274 -12.23 -9.46 -6.58
CA ILE A 274 -12.31 -8.70 -5.33
C ILE A 274 -12.73 -7.28 -5.69
N ILE A 275 -13.78 -6.77 -5.02
CA ILE A 275 -14.16 -5.37 -5.02
C ILE A 275 -13.92 -4.88 -3.61
N ASP A 276 -12.99 -3.96 -3.43
CA ASP A 276 -12.68 -3.46 -2.09
C ASP A 276 -13.76 -2.50 -1.62
N THR A 277 -14.40 -2.87 -0.52
CA THR A 277 -15.49 -2.11 0.09
C THR A 277 -15.06 -1.27 1.29
N VAL A 278 -13.81 -1.36 1.72
CA VAL A 278 -13.32 -0.65 2.91
C VAL A 278 -13.45 0.87 2.77
N GLN A 279 -13.37 1.36 1.54
CA GLN A 279 -13.56 2.77 1.23
C GLN A 279 -14.93 3.09 0.62
N LEU A 280 -15.69 2.05 0.24
CA LEU A 280 -17.01 2.21 -0.37
C LEU A 280 -18.08 2.28 0.74
N HIS A 281 -18.39 3.47 1.18
CA HIS A 281 -19.56 3.73 2.03
C HIS A 281 -20.90 3.65 1.28
N SER A 282 -20.94 2.97 0.15
CA SER A 282 -22.12 2.82 -0.70
C SER A 282 -22.69 1.41 -0.61
N THR A 283 -23.96 1.28 -0.90
CA THR A 283 -24.63 0.00 -1.15
C THR A 283 -24.00 -0.65 -2.37
N VAL A 284 -22.99 -1.48 -2.18
CA VAL A 284 -22.37 -2.24 -3.26
C VAL A 284 -23.38 -3.29 -3.72
N VAL A 285 -23.79 -3.21 -4.98
CA VAL A 285 -24.74 -4.15 -5.60
C VAL A 285 -24.08 -5.52 -5.84
N ARG A 286 -22.74 -5.63 -5.75
CA ARG A 286 -21.97 -6.85 -6.01
C ARG A 286 -21.25 -7.30 -4.74
N PRO A 287 -21.13 -8.63 -4.50
CA PRO A 287 -20.37 -9.12 -3.36
C PRO A 287 -18.90 -8.67 -3.44
N PRO A 288 -18.27 -8.36 -2.30
CA PRO A 288 -16.88 -7.90 -2.24
C PRO A 288 -15.87 -8.95 -2.72
N LEU A 289 -16.27 -10.22 -2.71
CA LEU A 289 -15.45 -11.35 -3.16
C LEU A 289 -16.34 -12.33 -3.92
N SER A 290 -15.98 -12.63 -5.17
CA SER A 290 -16.65 -13.62 -6.02
C SER A 290 -15.65 -14.62 -6.56
N LEU A 291 -16.03 -15.88 -6.64
CA LEU A 291 -15.28 -16.95 -7.27
C LEU A 291 -16.15 -17.63 -8.32
N PHE A 292 -15.68 -17.65 -9.55
CA PHE A 292 -16.30 -18.36 -10.68
C PHE A 292 -15.45 -19.58 -11.02
N GLU A 293 -16.03 -20.76 -11.00
CA GLU A 293 -15.32 -22.02 -11.25
C GLU A 293 -15.95 -22.79 -12.42
N ASP A 294 -15.12 -23.44 -13.21
CA ASP A 294 -15.59 -24.48 -14.12
C ASP A 294 -15.81 -25.78 -13.34
N LYS A 295 -17.04 -26.27 -13.33
CA LYS A 295 -17.41 -27.58 -12.78
C LYS A 295 -18.04 -28.41 -13.89
N ASP A 296 -17.27 -29.33 -14.43
CA ASP A 296 -17.70 -30.25 -15.50
C ASP A 296 -18.22 -29.52 -16.75
N GLY A 297 -17.51 -28.46 -17.18
CA GLY A 297 -17.88 -27.64 -18.34
C GLY A 297 -18.97 -26.61 -18.08
N LYS A 298 -19.39 -26.42 -16.83
CA LYS A 298 -20.36 -25.41 -16.42
C LYS A 298 -19.71 -24.34 -15.54
N LEU A 299 -19.88 -23.09 -15.90
CA LEU A 299 -19.48 -21.97 -15.06
C LEU A 299 -20.42 -21.87 -13.86
N VAL A 300 -19.88 -21.93 -12.67
CA VAL A 300 -20.61 -21.85 -11.39
C VAL A 300 -20.08 -20.67 -10.59
N ASP A 301 -20.97 -19.84 -10.07
CA ASP A 301 -20.66 -18.84 -9.06
C ASP A 301 -20.56 -19.54 -7.70
N SER A 302 -19.40 -19.46 -7.06
CA SER A 302 -19.11 -20.10 -5.77
C SER A 302 -18.86 -19.03 -4.73
N GLU A 303 -19.49 -19.18 -3.57
CA GLU A 303 -19.23 -18.27 -2.46
C GLU A 303 -17.87 -18.54 -1.82
N LEU A 304 -17.15 -17.47 -1.51
CA LEU A 304 -16.02 -17.47 -0.62
C LEU A 304 -16.37 -16.68 0.62
N THR A 305 -16.33 -17.34 1.76
CA THR A 305 -16.51 -16.69 3.04
C THR A 305 -15.20 -16.10 3.54
N PHE A 306 -15.27 -14.99 4.25
CA PHE A 306 -14.15 -14.36 4.94
C PHE A 306 -14.61 -13.70 6.22
N ASP A 307 -13.72 -13.62 7.19
CA ASP A 307 -13.96 -12.86 8.41
C ASP A 307 -13.71 -11.37 8.16
N PRO A 308 -14.61 -10.49 8.61
CA PRO A 308 -14.38 -9.05 8.51
C PRO A 308 -13.21 -8.64 9.40
N VAL A 309 -12.33 -7.80 8.86
CA VAL A 309 -11.21 -7.20 9.60
C VAL A 309 -11.49 -5.71 9.76
N PRO A 310 -12.03 -5.26 10.90
CA PRO A 310 -12.49 -3.88 11.08
C PRO A 310 -11.37 -2.83 10.97
N ASN A 311 -10.15 -3.20 11.38
CA ASN A 311 -8.98 -2.35 11.29
C ASN A 311 -7.80 -3.14 10.72
N LEU A 312 -7.44 -2.86 9.47
CA LEU A 312 -6.38 -3.57 8.74
C LEU A 312 -4.97 -3.27 9.28
N PHE A 313 -4.81 -2.19 10.04
CA PHE A 313 -3.54 -1.83 10.66
C PHE A 313 -3.20 -2.76 11.83
N VAL A 314 -4.20 -3.40 12.45
CA VAL A 314 -3.97 -4.37 13.54
C VAL A 314 -3.21 -5.61 13.04
N PRO A 315 -3.71 -6.42 12.10
CA PRO A 315 -2.97 -7.58 11.62
C PRO A 315 -1.67 -7.19 10.89
N GLN A 316 -1.61 -6.02 10.24
CA GLN A 316 -0.36 -5.51 9.68
C GLN A 316 0.69 -5.29 10.78
N MET A 317 0.34 -4.62 11.87
CA MET A 317 1.23 -4.40 13.01
C MET A 317 1.63 -5.70 13.70
N GLN A 318 0.69 -6.63 13.85
CA GLN A 318 0.97 -7.95 14.40
C GLN A 318 2.02 -8.68 13.57
N ASN A 319 1.86 -8.77 12.25
CA ASN A 319 2.85 -9.44 11.39
C ASN A 319 4.20 -8.72 11.39
N PHE A 320 4.24 -7.39 11.44
CA PHE A 320 5.49 -6.64 11.58
C PHE A 320 6.24 -7.03 12.87
N LEU A 321 5.56 -7.02 14.01
CA LEU A 321 6.17 -7.33 15.30
C LEU A 321 6.51 -8.83 15.44
N GLN A 322 5.71 -9.72 14.86
CA GLN A 322 6.02 -11.15 14.76
C GLN A 322 7.25 -11.42 13.90
N ALA A 323 7.42 -10.66 12.80
CA ALA A 323 8.62 -10.76 11.98
C ALA A 323 9.88 -10.30 12.73
N ILE A 324 9.79 -9.26 13.56
CA ILE A 324 10.90 -8.83 14.43
C ILE A 324 11.25 -9.95 15.41
N ARG A 325 10.26 -10.61 15.98
CA ARG A 325 10.44 -11.73 16.93
C ARG A 325 10.96 -13.02 16.27
N GLY A 326 10.84 -13.13 14.95
CA GLY A 326 11.21 -14.34 14.20
C GLY A 326 10.14 -15.41 14.20
N ASP A 327 8.92 -15.14 14.64
CA ASP A 327 7.81 -16.09 14.67
C ASP A 327 7.17 -16.31 13.30
N GLU A 328 7.12 -15.26 12.49
CA GLU A 328 6.53 -15.26 11.16
C GLU A 328 7.39 -14.47 10.18
N ALA A 329 7.34 -14.84 8.91
CA ALA A 329 7.94 -14.03 7.85
C ALA A 329 7.18 -12.72 7.65
N ALA A 330 7.90 -11.64 7.35
CA ALA A 330 7.29 -10.38 6.96
C ALA A 330 6.53 -10.52 5.63
N ILE A 331 5.20 -10.38 5.69
CA ILE A 331 4.35 -10.41 4.47
C ILE A 331 4.68 -9.25 3.54
N ASN A 332 5.06 -8.10 4.11
CA ASN A 332 5.41 -6.87 3.39
C ASN A 332 6.93 -6.63 3.48
N SER A 333 7.74 -7.46 2.81
CA SER A 333 9.21 -7.43 2.94
C SER A 333 9.86 -6.28 2.14
N SER A 334 11.08 -5.91 2.53
CA SER A 334 11.91 -4.91 1.82
C SER A 334 12.19 -5.29 0.36
N VAL A 335 12.40 -6.58 0.06
CA VAL A 335 12.61 -7.09 -1.31
C VAL A 335 11.39 -6.80 -2.17
N GLN A 336 10.19 -7.07 -1.67
CA GLN A 336 8.95 -6.76 -2.39
C GLN A 336 8.74 -5.25 -2.56
N ALA A 337 9.14 -4.45 -1.58
CA ALA A 337 9.09 -2.99 -1.71
C ALA A 337 10.02 -2.49 -2.83
N VAL A 338 11.23 -3.05 -2.97
CA VAL A 338 12.14 -2.75 -4.09
C VAL A 338 11.47 -3.08 -5.42
N GLN A 339 10.98 -4.31 -5.59
CA GLN A 339 10.36 -4.76 -6.84
C GLN A 339 9.12 -3.93 -7.21
N LEU A 340 8.31 -3.54 -6.21
CA LEU A 340 7.17 -2.66 -6.45
C LEU A 340 7.61 -1.29 -6.95
N MET A 341 8.61 -0.68 -6.32
CA MET A 341 9.14 0.61 -6.78
C MET A 341 9.80 0.52 -8.16
N GLU A 342 10.47 -0.58 -8.48
CA GLU A 342 11.02 -0.83 -9.82
C GLU A 342 9.92 -0.90 -10.89
N MET A 343 8.79 -1.55 -10.59
CA MET A 343 7.62 -1.55 -11.49
C MET A 343 7.07 -0.13 -11.69
N LEU A 344 6.96 0.67 -10.62
CA LEU A 344 6.45 2.05 -10.72
C LEU A 344 7.40 2.96 -11.51
N ASP A 345 8.70 2.88 -11.27
CA ASP A 345 9.72 3.63 -12.04
C ASP A 345 9.69 3.23 -13.52
N ALA A 346 9.56 1.93 -13.81
CA ALA A 346 9.46 1.44 -15.18
C ALA A 346 8.19 1.91 -15.90
N ILE A 347 7.08 2.06 -15.18
CA ILE A 347 5.84 2.65 -15.74
C ILE A 347 6.08 4.11 -16.17
N TYR A 348 6.71 4.92 -15.32
CA TYR A 348 7.05 6.30 -15.71
C TYR A 348 8.03 6.34 -16.89
N HIS A 349 9.05 5.47 -16.88
CA HIS A 349 10.02 5.41 -17.98
C HIS A 349 9.36 4.96 -19.30
N SER A 350 8.48 3.96 -19.25
CA SER A 350 7.73 3.51 -20.43
C SER A 350 6.86 4.63 -21.00
N SER A 351 6.14 5.35 -20.14
CA SER A 351 5.33 6.49 -20.55
C SER A 351 6.17 7.60 -21.20
N LEU A 352 7.33 7.91 -20.63
CA LEU A 352 8.22 8.96 -21.13
C LEU A 352 8.81 8.62 -22.50
N THR A 353 9.19 7.35 -22.70
CA THR A 353 9.89 6.89 -23.92
C THR A 353 8.96 6.36 -24.99
N GLY A 354 7.71 6.03 -24.67
CA GLY A 354 6.76 5.36 -25.54
C GLY A 354 7.16 3.91 -25.88
N ARG A 355 8.03 3.28 -25.07
CA ARG A 355 8.57 1.95 -25.31
C ARG A 355 8.37 1.02 -24.13
N GLU A 356 8.39 -0.29 -24.41
CA GLU A 356 8.48 -1.30 -23.36
C GLU A 356 9.82 -1.16 -22.62
N VAL A 357 9.79 -1.27 -21.29
CA VAL A 357 10.94 -1.21 -20.38
C VAL A 357 11.18 -2.59 -19.80
N SER A 358 12.42 -3.10 -19.93
CA SER A 358 12.85 -4.33 -19.27
C SER A 358 13.28 -4.05 -17.84
N LEU A 359 12.86 -4.93 -16.94
CA LEU A 359 13.29 -5.00 -15.55
C LEU A 359 14.32 -6.14 -15.45
N GLY A 360 15.52 -5.83 -15.00
CA GLY A 360 16.66 -6.75 -14.94
C GLY A 360 16.64 -7.67 -13.73
#